data_c0e79f7a14245a42abf9cc88ea8fc488
#
_entry.id   c0e79f7a14245a42abf9cc88ea8fc488
#
_cell.length_a   1.000
_cell.length_b   1.000
_cell.length_c   1.000
_cell.angle_alpha   90.00
_cell.angle_beta   90.00
_cell.angle_gamma   90.00
#
_symmetry.space_group_name_H-M   'P 1'
#
loop_
_entity.id
_entity.type
_entity.pdbx_description
1 polymer ?
#
loop_
_entity_poly.entity_id
_entity_poly.type
_entity_poly.pdbx_seq_one_letter_code
_entity_poly.pdbx_strand_id
1 'polypeptide(L)'
;MITQKKIIIPIFDYKLTIVIFDKWEELGRFLPKEEMEQEAKAITISQYGASLVAINSKRGSSIIHEAEHIKNSIWRYIGYTPQKDNDEVDAYLITYIYDKITGVFYKHDRLIKS
;
A
#
# COMPACT_ATOMS: atom_id res chain seq x y z
N MET A 1 -8.93 -15.70 -1.79
CA MET A 1 -9.79 -14.68 -1.19
C MET A 1 -9.09 -13.33 -1.17
N ILE A 2 -9.80 -12.27 -1.51
CA ILE A 2 -9.26 -10.92 -1.52
C ILE A 2 -10.02 -10.06 -0.53
N THR A 3 -9.29 -9.25 0.22
CA THR A 3 -9.86 -8.19 1.04
C THR A 3 -9.35 -6.86 0.51
N GLN A 4 -10.25 -5.94 0.21
CA GLN A 4 -9.93 -4.66 -0.40
C GLN A 4 -10.44 -3.53 0.49
N LYS A 5 -9.64 -2.48 0.62
CA LYS A 5 -10.08 -1.25 1.26
C LYS A 5 -9.55 -0.04 0.51
N LYS A 6 -10.44 0.91 0.23
CA LYS A 6 -10.08 2.18 -0.39
C LYS A 6 -10.16 3.27 0.66
N ILE A 7 -9.10 4.05 0.79
CA ILE A 7 -9.05 5.17 1.72
C ILE A 7 -8.57 6.42 1.00
N ILE A 8 -8.89 7.57 1.59
CA ILE A 8 -8.30 8.85 1.19
C ILE A 8 -7.39 9.26 2.33
N ILE A 9 -6.11 9.46 2.03
CA ILE A 9 -5.15 9.89 3.04
C ILE A 9 -5.43 11.36 3.35
N PRO A 10 -5.73 11.69 4.62
CA PRO A 10 -6.10 13.05 4.99
C PRO A 10 -5.01 14.07 4.65
N ILE A 11 -5.40 15.32 4.48
CA ILE A 11 -4.53 16.46 4.16
C ILE A 11 -4.05 16.43 2.71
N PHE A 12 -3.62 15.26 2.21
CA PHE A 12 -3.04 15.16 0.87
C PHE A 12 -4.07 14.85 -0.22
N ASP A 13 -5.28 14.47 0.15
CA ASP A 13 -6.33 14.05 -0.79
C ASP A 13 -5.81 12.97 -1.75
N TYR A 14 -5.02 12.04 -1.22
CA TYR A 14 -4.37 10.99 -1.99
C TYR A 14 -5.13 9.68 -1.80
N LYS A 15 -5.46 9.03 -2.91
CA LYS A 15 -6.24 7.79 -2.87
C LYS A 15 -5.33 6.59 -2.72
N LEU A 16 -5.64 5.76 -1.73
CA LEU A 16 -4.88 4.52 -1.51
C LEU A 16 -5.84 3.35 -1.50
N THR A 17 -5.59 2.38 -2.38
CA THR A 17 -6.30 1.11 -2.41
C THR A 17 -5.39 0.04 -1.84
N ILE A 18 -5.84 -0.63 -0.78
CA ILE A 18 -5.10 -1.72 -0.14
C ILE A 18 -5.80 -3.03 -0.49
N VAL A 19 -5.05 -3.97 -1.06
CA VAL A 19 -5.57 -5.28 -1.48
C VAL A 19 -4.75 -6.36 -0.79
N ILE A 20 -5.38 -7.14 0.07
CA ILE A 20 -4.77 -8.32 0.68
C ILE A 20 -5.25 -9.53 -0.10
N PHE A 21 -4.33 -10.37 -0.55
CA PHE A 21 -4.66 -11.53 -1.38
C PHE A 21 -4.05 -12.80 -0.82
N ASP A 22 -4.65 -13.93 -1.15
CA ASP A 22 -4.11 -15.25 -0.81
C ASP A 22 -3.34 -15.85 -1.98
N LYS A 23 -3.88 -15.72 -3.19
CA LYS A 23 -3.27 -16.26 -4.40
C LYS A 23 -3.04 -15.14 -5.42
N TRP A 24 -1.86 -15.13 -6.01
CA TRP A 24 -1.46 -14.11 -6.97
C TRP A 24 -2.47 -13.95 -8.13
N GLU A 25 -3.02 -15.07 -8.59
CA GLU A 25 -3.95 -15.08 -9.72
C GLU A 25 -5.21 -14.26 -9.45
N GLU A 26 -5.56 -14.06 -8.19
CA GLU A 26 -6.73 -13.27 -7.81
C GLU A 26 -6.59 -11.78 -8.15
N LEU A 27 -5.36 -11.33 -8.44
CA LEU A 27 -5.08 -9.91 -8.67
C LEU A 27 -5.36 -9.46 -10.11
N GLY A 28 -5.84 -10.34 -10.98
CA GLY A 28 -5.99 -10.02 -12.40
C GLY A 28 -6.85 -8.80 -12.69
N ARG A 29 -7.84 -8.52 -11.86
CA ARG A 29 -8.71 -7.34 -12.05
C ARG A 29 -8.13 -6.05 -11.46
N PHE A 30 -7.04 -6.16 -10.69
CA PHE A 30 -6.41 -4.99 -10.04
C PHE A 30 -5.15 -4.55 -10.72
N LEU A 31 -4.42 -5.46 -11.36
CA LEU A 31 -3.10 -5.20 -11.90
C LEU A 31 -3.10 -5.25 -13.43
N PRO A 32 -2.27 -4.41 -14.09
CA PRO A 32 -2.03 -4.55 -15.52
C PRO A 32 -1.47 -5.93 -15.84
N LYS A 33 -1.72 -6.38 -17.07
CA LYS A 33 -1.29 -7.71 -17.52
C LYS A 33 0.22 -7.90 -17.36
N GLU A 34 1.00 -6.88 -17.65
CA GLU A 34 2.45 -6.94 -17.55
C GLU A 34 2.91 -7.20 -16.12
N GLU A 35 2.20 -6.63 -15.14
CA GLU A 35 2.55 -6.81 -13.73
C GLU A 35 2.16 -8.21 -13.24
N MET A 36 1.21 -8.86 -13.89
CA MET A 36 0.79 -10.22 -13.51
C MET A 36 1.81 -11.27 -13.93
N GLU A 37 2.73 -10.95 -14.82
CA GLU A 37 3.71 -11.92 -15.35
C GLU A 37 4.76 -12.34 -14.32
N GLN A 38 5.01 -11.52 -13.30
CA GLN A 38 5.99 -11.84 -12.26
C GLN A 38 5.30 -11.87 -10.91
N GLU A 39 5.08 -13.07 -10.39
CA GLU A 39 4.51 -13.24 -9.07
C GLU A 39 5.39 -12.61 -8.01
N ALA A 40 4.74 -11.92 -7.06
CA ALA A 40 5.42 -11.28 -5.95
C ALA A 40 4.57 -11.40 -4.69
N LYS A 41 5.19 -11.21 -3.53
CA LYS A 41 4.47 -11.17 -2.24
C LYS A 41 3.86 -9.80 -1.99
N ALA A 42 4.34 -8.78 -2.66
CA ALA A 42 3.81 -7.43 -2.54
C ALA A 42 4.17 -6.62 -3.77
N ILE A 43 3.29 -5.72 -4.16
CA ILE A 43 3.54 -4.80 -5.26
C ILE A 43 2.79 -3.50 -5.00
N THR A 44 3.43 -2.38 -5.29
CA THR A 44 2.79 -1.06 -5.26
C THR A 44 2.81 -0.47 -6.65
N ILE A 45 1.64 -0.04 -7.12
CA ILE A 45 1.49 0.65 -8.39
C ILE A 45 0.96 2.03 -8.10
N SER A 46 1.61 3.06 -8.66
CA SER A 46 1.24 4.44 -8.40
C SER A 46 0.95 5.18 -9.68
N GLN A 47 -0.07 6.04 -9.62
CA GLN A 47 -0.43 7.01 -10.63
C GLN A 47 -0.44 8.37 -9.97
N TYR A 48 -0.64 9.42 -10.77
CA TYR A 48 -0.74 10.75 -10.19
C TYR A 48 -1.95 10.84 -9.26
N GLY A 49 -1.70 11.02 -7.97
CA GLY A 49 -2.75 11.19 -6.98
C GLY A 49 -3.32 9.89 -6.40
N ALA A 50 -2.76 8.72 -6.77
CA ALA A 50 -3.30 7.45 -6.30
C ALA A 50 -2.25 6.35 -6.27
N SER A 51 -2.38 5.44 -5.32
CA SER A 51 -1.58 4.20 -5.28
C SER A 51 -2.49 3.01 -5.00
N LEU A 52 -2.08 1.87 -5.51
CA LEU A 52 -2.64 0.58 -5.12
C LEU A 52 -1.50 -0.28 -4.59
N VAL A 53 -1.69 -0.85 -3.41
CA VAL A 53 -0.76 -1.82 -2.85
C VAL A 53 -1.48 -3.16 -2.71
N ALA A 54 -0.90 -4.20 -3.32
CA ALA A 54 -1.39 -5.57 -3.18
C ALA A 54 -0.31 -6.34 -2.43
N ILE A 55 -0.69 -7.00 -1.34
CA ILE A 55 0.28 -7.62 -0.44
C ILE A 55 -0.29 -8.86 0.21
N ASN A 56 0.53 -9.91 0.34
CA ASN A 56 0.13 -11.09 1.09
C ASN A 56 1.14 -11.48 2.18
N SER A 57 2.10 -10.63 2.47
CA SER A 57 3.11 -10.85 3.51
C SER A 57 2.84 -9.93 4.70
N LYS A 58 2.69 -10.52 5.89
CA LYS A 58 2.49 -9.75 7.13
C LYS A 58 3.80 -9.30 7.76
N ARG A 59 4.93 -9.61 7.15
CA ARG A 59 6.23 -9.20 7.69
C ARG A 59 6.32 -7.68 7.69
N GLY A 60 6.74 -7.13 8.84
CA GLY A 60 6.91 -5.69 8.96
C GLY A 60 7.82 -5.10 7.89
N SER A 61 8.89 -5.82 7.52
CA SER A 61 9.79 -5.36 6.47
C SER A 61 9.10 -5.25 5.11
N SER A 62 8.19 -6.16 4.79
CA SER A 62 7.42 -6.10 3.54
C SER A 62 6.46 -4.92 3.54
N ILE A 63 5.76 -4.72 4.65
CA ILE A 63 4.78 -3.63 4.76
C ILE A 63 5.50 -2.27 4.69
N ILE A 64 6.62 -2.13 5.40
CA ILE A 64 7.40 -0.89 5.39
C ILE A 64 7.93 -0.59 3.99
N HIS A 65 8.41 -1.62 3.29
CA HIS A 65 8.92 -1.46 1.92
C HIS A 65 7.84 -0.85 1.00
N GLU A 66 6.62 -1.39 1.06
CA GLU A 66 5.53 -0.87 0.25
C GLU A 66 5.07 0.51 0.73
N ALA A 67 5.05 0.73 2.05
CA ALA A 67 4.70 2.04 2.61
C ALA A 67 5.69 3.13 2.15
N GLU A 68 6.96 2.78 2.01
CA GLU A 68 7.98 3.70 1.50
C GLU A 68 7.67 4.11 0.05
N HIS A 69 7.30 3.16 -0.80
CA HIS A 69 6.90 3.46 -2.18
C HIS A 69 5.70 4.41 -2.22
N ILE A 70 4.69 4.14 -1.40
CA ILE A 70 3.48 4.97 -1.34
C ILE A 70 3.84 6.39 -0.86
N LYS A 71 4.65 6.50 0.20
CA LYS A 71 5.08 7.80 0.72
C LYS A 71 5.79 8.61 -0.36
N ASN A 72 6.71 8.00 -1.08
CA ASN A 72 7.46 8.70 -2.11
C ASN A 72 6.53 9.16 -3.24
N SER A 73 5.51 8.39 -3.57
CA SER A 73 4.51 8.77 -4.57
C SER A 73 3.70 9.98 -4.11
N ILE A 74 3.35 10.03 -2.81
CA ILE A 74 2.64 11.17 -2.24
C ILE A 74 3.50 12.42 -2.31
N TRP A 75 4.78 12.32 -1.93
CA TRP A 75 5.69 13.47 -1.97
C TRP A 75 5.84 14.01 -3.40
N ARG A 76 5.94 13.12 -4.39
CA ARG A 76 5.98 13.56 -5.79
C ARG A 76 4.69 14.24 -6.22
N TYR A 77 3.55 13.72 -5.75
CA TYR A 77 2.24 14.26 -6.09
C TYR A 77 2.06 15.69 -5.57
N ILE A 78 2.48 15.96 -4.33
CA ILE A 78 2.32 17.28 -3.74
C ILE A 78 3.52 18.19 -3.97
N GLY A 79 4.59 17.70 -4.59
CA GLY A 79 5.79 18.50 -4.87
C GLY A 79 6.66 18.74 -3.65
N TYR A 80 6.58 17.87 -2.63
CA TYR A 80 7.38 18.01 -1.41
C TYR A 80 8.73 17.33 -1.59
N THR A 81 9.79 18.03 -1.17
CA THR A 81 11.13 17.46 -1.10
C THR A 81 11.52 17.30 0.36
N PRO A 82 11.73 16.07 0.85
CA PRO A 82 12.11 15.84 2.24
C PRO A 82 13.44 16.52 2.56
N GLN A 83 13.52 17.12 3.74
CA GLN A 83 14.73 17.79 4.22
C GLN A 83 15.59 16.77 4.97
N LYS A 84 16.92 16.88 4.79
CA LYS A 84 17.86 15.94 5.40
C LYS A 84 17.82 15.92 6.92
N ASP A 85 17.48 17.05 7.53
CA ASP A 85 17.56 17.21 8.97
C ASP A 85 16.22 17.07 9.68
N ASN A 86 15.14 16.77 8.93
CA ASN A 86 13.82 16.64 9.52
C ASN A 86 13.03 15.56 8.76
N ASP A 87 13.11 14.35 9.27
CA ASP A 87 12.43 13.20 8.68
C ASP A 87 11.17 12.80 9.45
N GLU A 88 10.72 13.60 10.42
CA GLU A 88 9.53 13.25 11.21
C GLU A 88 8.28 13.15 10.36
N VAL A 89 8.12 14.03 9.37
CA VAL A 89 6.94 13.98 8.50
C VAL A 89 6.92 12.68 7.70
N ASP A 90 8.08 12.26 7.19
CA ASP A 90 8.22 10.95 6.53
C ASP A 90 7.82 9.82 7.47
N ALA A 91 8.34 9.85 8.70
CA ALA A 91 8.09 8.80 9.68
C ALA A 91 6.61 8.71 10.04
N TYR A 92 5.93 9.84 10.25
CA TYR A 92 4.51 9.85 10.53
C TYR A 92 3.69 9.29 9.37
N LEU A 93 4.03 9.66 8.15
CA LEU A 93 3.30 9.18 6.99
C LEU A 93 3.51 7.69 6.78
N ILE A 94 4.74 7.19 6.92
CA ILE A 94 5.02 5.75 6.82
C ILE A 94 4.24 4.99 7.90
N THR A 95 4.24 5.48 9.14
CA THR A 95 3.52 4.85 10.24
C THR A 95 2.02 4.81 9.96
N TYR A 96 1.47 5.90 9.46
CA TYR A 96 0.05 5.96 9.09
C TYR A 96 -0.30 4.88 8.06
N ILE A 97 0.51 4.81 6.99
CA ILE A 97 0.28 3.84 5.92
C ILE A 97 0.44 2.41 6.43
N TYR A 98 1.50 2.17 7.23
CA TYR A 98 1.75 0.87 7.86
C TYR A 98 0.54 0.41 8.66
N ASP A 99 0.00 1.30 9.50
CA ASP A 99 -1.15 0.97 10.35
C ASP A 99 -2.39 0.65 9.51
N LYS A 100 -2.60 1.37 8.40
CA LYS A 100 -3.75 1.10 7.53
C LYS A 100 -3.64 -0.26 6.86
N ILE A 101 -2.46 -0.61 6.36
CA ILE A 101 -2.22 -1.91 5.74
C ILE A 101 -2.42 -3.03 6.77
N THR A 102 -1.85 -2.86 7.97
CA THR A 102 -1.96 -3.83 9.06
C THR A 102 -3.42 -4.05 9.45
N GLY A 103 -4.21 -2.97 9.51
CA GLY A 103 -5.63 -3.07 9.82
C GLY A 103 -6.40 -3.90 8.81
N VAL A 104 -6.05 -3.81 7.52
CA VAL A 104 -6.70 -4.61 6.48
C VAL A 104 -6.30 -6.08 6.61
N PHE A 105 -5.05 -6.37 7.00
CA PHE A 105 -4.64 -7.75 7.30
C PHE A 105 -5.46 -8.36 8.42
N TYR A 106 -5.70 -7.64 9.51
CA TYR A 106 -6.54 -8.14 10.60
C TYR A 106 -7.95 -8.47 10.12
N LYS A 107 -8.53 -7.60 9.29
CA LYS A 107 -9.85 -7.84 8.71
C LYS A 107 -9.83 -9.08 7.82
N HIS A 108 -8.82 -9.22 6.98
CA HIS A 108 -8.66 -10.38 6.09
C HIS A 108 -8.59 -11.68 6.88
N ASP A 109 -7.76 -11.70 7.93
CA ASP A 109 -7.60 -12.88 8.76
C ASP A 109 -8.90 -13.28 9.45
N ARG A 110 -9.68 -12.33 9.94
CA ARG A 110 -10.98 -12.63 10.54
C ARG A 110 -11.95 -13.24 9.55
N LEU A 111 -11.93 -12.77 8.30
CA LEU A 111 -12.81 -13.29 7.27
C LEU A 111 -12.43 -14.73 6.89
N ILE A 112 -11.14 -15.04 6.87
CA ILE A 112 -10.66 -16.40 6.58
C ILE A 112 -11.07 -17.37 7.69
N LYS A 113 -11.05 -16.93 8.94
CA LYS A 113 -11.36 -17.79 10.10
C LYS A 113 -12.85 -17.99 10.33
N SER A 114 -13.69 -17.22 9.70
CA SER A 114 -15.13 -17.29 9.94
C SER A 114 -15.86 -18.39 9.11
#